data_e6cb3a9a2707f445e2e4ebad1891a70c
#
_entry.id   e6cb3a9a2707f445e2e4ebad1891a70c
#
_cell.length_a   1.000
_cell.length_b   1.000
_cell.length_c   1.000
_cell.angle_alpha   90.00
_cell.angle_beta   90.00
_cell.angle_gamma   90.00
#
_symmetry.space_group_name_H-M   'P 1'
#
loop_
_entity.id
_entity.type
_entity.pdbx_description
1 polymer ?
#
loop_
_entity_poly.entity_id
_entity_poly.type
_entity_poly.pdbx_seq_one_letter_code
_entity_poly.pdbx_strand_id
1 'polypeptide(L)'
;MFGPKTQCVVVVGAQWGDEGKGKIVDVLAERADLVVRYQGGANAGHTVDTGEGKSFVLHQIPSGILQGAVCVVGNGVVLDPEQLFAELDALTARGVRTEQKLHVSDRAHLTLPYHKLLDRAREQQEKIGTTGRGIGPTYEDKYGRRGVRVGDLRNLARARELVRARVTAANQMLTLLGAGSAEQANAEEHLRLLERLAPRLLPLAVDAGRVVWEALARGESVLLEGAQGALLDVDHGTYPYVTSSNTTAGGAAVGVGIGPTAIDAVLGVVKAYTTRVGNGPLPTEAEPSVAQRIRELGGEFGATTGRPRRCGWFDAVVVRYAVRVNGLTGLAVTKLDVLDTFAEIPVGVGYRLDGETIDSMPADVESIGRVEPIYETVPGWQKPLSEARRLADLPPAARAYVDRLQDLGGAPVRYVSVGTRRDQIIEVN
;
A
#
# COMPACT_ATOMS: atom_id res chain seq x y z
N MET A 1 0.55 -1.93 -20.12
CA MET A 1 0.71 -3.15 -19.27
C MET A 1 -0.20 -4.28 -19.75
N PHE A 2 -1.51 -4.07 -19.80
CA PHE A 2 -2.44 -5.09 -20.31
C PHE A 2 -2.29 -5.30 -21.83
N GLY A 3 -2.49 -6.53 -22.29
CA GLY A 3 -2.40 -6.91 -23.69
C GLY A 3 -2.79 -8.38 -23.89
N PRO A 4 -2.74 -8.90 -25.11
CA PRO A 4 -3.23 -10.26 -25.43
C PRO A 4 -2.57 -11.39 -24.61
N LYS A 5 -1.41 -11.13 -24.02
CA LYS A 5 -0.65 -12.09 -23.20
C LYS A 5 -0.48 -11.63 -21.74
N THR A 6 -1.12 -10.54 -21.34
CA THR A 6 -1.00 -9.96 -20.00
C THR A 6 -2.37 -9.57 -19.50
N GLN A 7 -3.01 -10.45 -18.76
CA GLN A 7 -4.36 -10.28 -18.22
C GLN A 7 -4.33 -9.95 -16.73
N CYS A 8 -3.40 -10.54 -15.97
CA CYS A 8 -3.29 -10.35 -14.53
C CYS A 8 -2.03 -9.56 -14.16
N VAL A 9 -2.21 -8.34 -13.66
CA VAL A 9 -1.12 -7.44 -13.30
C VAL A 9 -1.18 -7.12 -11.81
N VAL A 10 -0.05 -7.27 -11.11
CA VAL A 10 0.10 -6.83 -9.71
C VAL A 10 0.78 -5.48 -9.68
N VAL A 11 0.25 -4.54 -8.90
CA VAL A 11 0.89 -3.26 -8.59
C VAL A 11 1.35 -3.25 -7.14
N VAL A 12 2.65 -3.10 -6.92
CA VAL A 12 3.27 -3.04 -5.60
C VAL A 12 4.01 -1.72 -5.39
N GLY A 13 4.15 -1.29 -4.14
CA GLY A 13 5.13 -0.26 -3.78
C GLY A 13 6.51 -0.88 -3.65
N ALA A 14 7.53 -0.26 -4.25
CA ALA A 14 8.88 -0.77 -4.24
C ALA A 14 9.81 -0.08 -3.22
N GLN A 15 9.25 0.74 -2.33
CA GLN A 15 9.96 1.46 -1.26
C GLN A 15 9.24 1.23 0.08
N TRP A 16 9.09 2.26 0.92
CA TRP A 16 8.41 2.21 2.23
C TRP A 16 6.95 2.70 2.20
N GLY A 17 6.24 2.47 1.12
CA GLY A 17 4.87 2.96 0.94
C GLY A 17 4.82 4.42 0.47
N ASP A 18 3.59 4.92 0.27
CA ASP A 18 3.35 6.30 -0.18
C ASP A 18 3.99 6.68 -1.52
N GLU A 19 4.34 5.69 -2.36
CA GLU A 19 4.98 5.88 -3.67
C GLU A 19 4.03 6.51 -4.72
N GLY A 20 2.77 6.76 -4.37
CA GLY A 20 1.77 7.27 -5.33
C GLY A 20 1.08 6.16 -6.12
N LYS A 21 1.02 4.95 -5.55
CA LYS A 21 0.32 3.80 -6.16
C LYS A 21 -1.12 4.09 -6.56
N GLY A 22 -1.85 4.86 -5.76
CA GLY A 22 -3.25 5.18 -6.04
C GLY A 22 -3.45 5.79 -7.44
N LYS A 23 -2.60 6.74 -7.84
CA LYS A 23 -2.62 7.31 -9.19
C LYS A 23 -2.31 6.28 -10.27
N ILE A 24 -1.30 5.44 -10.08
CA ILE A 24 -0.90 4.41 -11.05
C ILE A 24 -2.00 3.36 -11.20
N VAL A 25 -2.58 2.91 -10.09
CA VAL A 25 -3.71 1.97 -10.09
C VAL A 25 -4.92 2.58 -10.78
N ASP A 26 -5.25 3.84 -10.51
CA ASP A 26 -6.36 4.55 -11.13
C ASP A 26 -6.21 4.63 -12.66
N VAL A 27 -5.01 4.99 -13.14
CA VAL A 27 -4.72 5.02 -14.59
C VAL A 27 -4.80 3.62 -15.22
N LEU A 28 -4.28 2.59 -14.55
CA LEU A 28 -4.37 1.22 -15.06
C LEU A 28 -5.79 0.66 -15.01
N ALA A 29 -6.59 1.10 -14.03
CA ALA A 29 -7.96 0.65 -13.86
C ALA A 29 -8.89 1.08 -15.01
N GLU A 30 -8.52 2.08 -15.83
CA GLU A 30 -9.23 2.40 -17.07
C GLU A 30 -9.28 1.23 -18.07
N ARG A 31 -8.27 0.33 -17.96
CA ARG A 31 -8.11 -0.83 -18.85
C ARG A 31 -8.30 -2.15 -18.09
N ALA A 32 -8.83 -2.12 -16.86
CA ALA A 32 -9.07 -3.29 -16.03
C ALA A 32 -10.56 -3.54 -15.86
N ASP A 33 -11.00 -4.76 -16.09
CA ASP A 33 -12.37 -5.18 -15.83
C ASP A 33 -12.60 -5.39 -14.34
N LEU A 34 -11.56 -5.88 -13.63
CA LEU A 34 -11.59 -6.21 -12.22
C LEU A 34 -10.37 -5.62 -11.48
N VAL A 35 -10.61 -4.97 -10.34
CA VAL A 35 -9.55 -4.48 -9.46
C VAL A 35 -9.67 -5.11 -8.08
N VAL A 36 -8.61 -5.76 -7.61
CA VAL A 36 -8.62 -6.54 -6.36
C VAL A 36 -7.61 -6.00 -5.37
N ARG A 37 -8.06 -5.60 -4.19
CA ARG A 37 -7.19 -5.31 -3.06
C ARG A 37 -6.82 -6.62 -2.38
N TYR A 38 -5.54 -6.99 -2.33
CA TYR A 38 -5.16 -8.31 -1.87
C TYR A 38 -4.63 -8.38 -0.42
N GLN A 39 -4.22 -7.26 0.19
CA GLN A 39 -3.68 -7.24 1.56
C GLN A 39 -3.83 -5.87 2.23
N GLY A 40 -3.38 -5.76 3.48
CA GLY A 40 -3.51 -4.56 4.30
C GLY A 40 -4.92 -4.43 4.89
N GLY A 41 -5.37 -3.24 5.10
CA GLY A 41 -6.68 -2.92 5.66
C GLY A 41 -6.91 -1.41 5.66
N ALA A 42 -7.60 -0.92 6.69
CA ALA A 42 -7.92 0.49 6.85
C ALA A 42 -6.71 1.43 7.08
N ASN A 43 -5.50 0.88 7.23
CA ASN A 43 -4.25 1.64 7.36
C ASN A 43 -3.72 2.19 6.04
N ALA A 44 -4.22 1.72 4.89
CA ALA A 44 -3.84 2.27 3.60
C ALA A 44 -4.55 3.61 3.35
N GLY A 45 -3.94 4.45 2.50
CA GLY A 45 -4.52 5.71 2.05
C GLY A 45 -4.10 5.97 0.61
N HIS A 46 -4.95 5.56 -0.34
CA HIS A 46 -4.72 5.78 -1.77
C HIS A 46 -5.42 7.07 -2.20
N THR A 47 -4.64 8.13 -2.37
CA THR A 47 -5.16 9.41 -2.87
C THR A 47 -5.20 9.37 -4.39
N VAL A 48 -6.38 9.65 -4.96
CA VAL A 48 -6.62 9.75 -6.40
C VAL A 48 -7.17 11.14 -6.69
N ASP A 49 -6.46 11.89 -7.51
CA ASP A 49 -6.90 13.19 -8.05
C ASP A 49 -7.48 12.96 -9.44
N THR A 50 -8.81 13.05 -9.54
CA THR A 50 -9.53 12.84 -10.80
C THR A 50 -9.54 14.08 -11.68
N GLY A 51 -8.91 15.18 -11.26
CA GLY A 51 -9.03 16.48 -11.89
C GLY A 51 -10.31 17.22 -11.44
N GLU A 52 -10.59 18.38 -12.00
CA GLU A 52 -11.76 19.21 -11.65
C GLU A 52 -11.86 19.58 -10.16
N GLY A 53 -10.74 19.55 -9.43
CA GLY A 53 -10.70 19.82 -7.99
C GLY A 53 -11.29 18.71 -7.10
N LYS A 54 -11.50 17.52 -7.66
CA LYS A 54 -12.02 16.37 -6.91
C LYS A 54 -10.89 15.40 -6.56
N SER A 55 -10.60 15.25 -5.28
CA SER A 55 -9.68 14.26 -4.74
C SER A 55 -10.41 13.26 -3.86
N PHE A 56 -10.06 11.99 -3.97
CA PHE A 56 -10.59 10.89 -3.17
C PHE A 56 -9.46 10.23 -2.40
N VAL A 57 -9.69 9.90 -1.14
CA VAL A 57 -8.77 9.08 -0.33
C VAL A 57 -9.48 7.76 -0.04
N LEU A 58 -8.96 6.69 -0.62
CA LEU A 58 -9.50 5.34 -0.47
C LEU A 58 -8.64 4.54 0.50
N HIS A 59 -9.28 3.86 1.43
CA HIS A 59 -8.61 3.07 2.48
C HIS A 59 -8.73 1.56 2.23
N GLN A 60 -9.93 1.07 2.05
CA GLN A 60 -10.21 -0.36 1.89
C GLN A 60 -10.79 -0.71 0.53
N ILE A 61 -11.57 0.19 -0.06
CA ILE A 61 -12.16 0.00 -1.39
C ILE A 61 -11.06 0.15 -2.44
N PRO A 62 -10.93 -0.79 -3.40
CA PRO A 62 -9.97 -0.66 -4.50
C PRO A 62 -10.19 0.60 -5.33
N SER A 63 -9.08 1.22 -5.79
CA SER A 63 -9.12 2.50 -6.52
C SER A 63 -9.89 2.43 -7.84
N GLY A 64 -10.02 1.25 -8.43
CA GLY A 64 -10.79 1.02 -9.66
C GLY A 64 -12.27 1.37 -9.57
N ILE A 65 -12.84 1.51 -8.38
CA ILE A 65 -14.24 1.94 -8.19
C ILE A 65 -14.51 3.30 -8.82
N LEU A 66 -13.50 4.18 -8.87
CA LEU A 66 -13.61 5.52 -9.48
C LEU A 66 -13.67 5.46 -11.00
N GLN A 67 -13.20 4.37 -11.61
CA GLN A 67 -13.27 4.09 -13.05
C GLN A 67 -14.46 3.22 -13.42
N GLY A 68 -15.27 2.79 -12.44
CA GLY A 68 -16.41 1.91 -12.65
C GLY A 68 -16.05 0.44 -12.89
N ALA A 69 -14.80 0.05 -12.63
CA ALA A 69 -14.38 -1.34 -12.62
C ALA A 69 -15.10 -2.13 -11.51
N VAL A 70 -15.22 -3.45 -11.67
CA VAL A 70 -15.64 -4.31 -10.57
C VAL A 70 -14.51 -4.39 -9.55
N CYS A 71 -14.82 -4.16 -8.29
CA CYS A 71 -13.84 -4.12 -7.21
C CYS A 71 -14.03 -5.28 -6.22
N VAL A 72 -12.94 -5.90 -5.81
CA VAL A 72 -12.95 -7.00 -4.84
C VAL A 72 -12.00 -6.70 -3.69
N VAL A 73 -12.49 -6.83 -2.47
CA VAL A 73 -11.66 -6.89 -1.27
C VAL A 73 -11.31 -8.36 -1.02
N GLY A 74 -10.06 -8.72 -1.23
CA GLY A 74 -9.55 -10.10 -1.15
C GLY A 74 -9.45 -10.64 0.28
N ASN A 75 -9.21 -11.93 0.39
CA ASN A 75 -9.10 -12.64 1.66
C ASN A 75 -7.83 -12.31 2.46
N GLY A 76 -6.83 -11.69 1.82
CA GLY A 76 -5.65 -11.19 2.52
C GLY A 76 -5.89 -9.90 3.28
N VAL A 77 -6.93 -9.14 2.96
CA VAL A 77 -7.30 -7.91 3.66
C VAL A 77 -7.88 -8.21 5.04
N VAL A 78 -7.54 -7.36 6.02
CA VAL A 78 -8.24 -7.31 7.31
C VAL A 78 -9.21 -6.12 7.26
N LEU A 79 -10.51 -6.47 7.26
CA LEU A 79 -11.59 -5.56 6.92
C LEU A 79 -12.19 -4.89 8.16
N ASP A 80 -12.15 -3.58 8.22
CA ASP A 80 -12.94 -2.79 9.15
C ASP A 80 -14.32 -2.50 8.54
N PRO A 81 -15.40 -3.17 8.97
CA PRO A 81 -16.67 -3.06 8.29
C PRO A 81 -17.35 -1.69 8.52
N GLU A 82 -17.09 -1.01 9.64
CA GLU A 82 -17.63 0.34 9.87
C GLU A 82 -16.99 1.33 8.89
N GLN A 83 -15.66 1.27 8.77
CA GLN A 83 -14.93 2.14 7.85
C GLN A 83 -15.24 1.82 6.40
N LEU A 84 -15.43 0.54 6.03
CA LEU A 84 -15.84 0.16 4.69
C LEU A 84 -17.13 0.85 4.28
N PHE A 85 -18.16 0.79 5.12
CA PHE A 85 -19.44 1.39 4.80
C PHE A 85 -19.42 2.92 4.87
N ALA A 86 -18.64 3.51 5.78
CA ALA A 86 -18.46 4.97 5.79
C ALA A 86 -17.79 5.45 4.49
N GLU A 87 -16.80 4.71 3.98
CA GLU A 87 -16.13 5.00 2.71
C GLU A 87 -17.08 4.81 1.53
N LEU A 88 -17.85 3.71 1.50
CA LEU A 88 -18.83 3.43 0.45
C LEU A 88 -19.94 4.49 0.38
N ASP A 89 -20.50 4.84 1.53
CA ASP A 89 -21.55 5.85 1.64
C ASP A 89 -21.04 7.25 1.20
N ALA A 90 -19.79 7.60 1.56
CA ALA A 90 -19.14 8.84 1.13
C ALA A 90 -18.89 8.88 -0.40
N LEU A 91 -18.49 7.76 -1.01
CA LEU A 91 -18.33 7.66 -2.47
C LEU A 91 -19.66 7.84 -3.19
N THR A 92 -20.70 7.15 -2.71
CA THR A 92 -22.06 7.24 -3.28
C THR A 92 -22.62 8.66 -3.17
N ALA A 93 -22.43 9.32 -2.02
CA ALA A 93 -22.86 10.71 -1.81
C ALA A 93 -22.14 11.71 -2.76
N ARG A 94 -20.94 11.36 -3.25
CA ARG A 94 -20.19 12.15 -4.22
C ARG A 94 -20.44 11.74 -5.68
N GLY A 95 -21.45 10.89 -5.93
CA GLY A 95 -21.92 10.48 -7.26
C GLY A 95 -21.10 9.35 -7.91
N VAL A 96 -20.24 8.65 -7.14
CA VAL A 96 -19.56 7.45 -7.63
C VAL A 96 -20.56 6.29 -7.67
N ARG A 97 -20.64 5.60 -8.81
CA ARG A 97 -21.50 4.41 -8.94
C ARG A 97 -20.87 3.22 -8.24
N THR A 98 -21.41 2.85 -7.08
CA THR A 98 -20.87 1.76 -6.25
C THR A 98 -21.76 0.50 -6.27
N GLU A 99 -23.00 0.62 -6.74
CA GLU A 99 -23.98 -0.46 -6.79
C GLU A 99 -23.50 -1.62 -7.66
N GLN A 100 -23.52 -2.83 -7.10
CA GLN A 100 -23.05 -4.06 -7.75
C GLN A 100 -21.59 -4.04 -8.22
N LYS A 101 -20.81 -3.03 -7.80
CA LYS A 101 -19.41 -2.85 -8.18
C LYS A 101 -18.43 -3.26 -7.09
N LEU A 102 -18.89 -3.51 -5.87
CA LEU A 102 -18.02 -3.92 -4.76
C LEU A 102 -18.39 -5.32 -4.27
N HIS A 103 -17.37 -6.18 -4.19
CA HIS A 103 -17.43 -7.50 -3.58
C HIS A 103 -16.40 -7.60 -2.46
N VAL A 104 -16.68 -8.46 -1.48
CA VAL A 104 -15.80 -8.72 -0.34
C VAL A 104 -15.62 -10.22 -0.18
N SER A 105 -14.38 -10.67 0.00
CA SER A 105 -14.12 -12.08 0.25
C SER A 105 -14.82 -12.54 1.54
N ASP A 106 -15.56 -13.63 1.48
CA ASP A 106 -16.15 -14.26 2.66
C ASP A 106 -15.09 -14.83 3.62
N ARG A 107 -13.83 -14.98 3.15
CA ARG A 107 -12.67 -15.40 3.96
C ARG A 107 -11.89 -14.23 4.56
N ALA A 108 -12.22 -12.97 4.23
CA ALA A 108 -11.58 -11.80 4.84
C ALA A 108 -11.89 -11.74 6.36
N HIS A 109 -10.87 -11.41 7.15
CA HIS A 109 -11.02 -11.27 8.61
C HIS A 109 -11.52 -9.88 8.97
N LEU A 110 -12.39 -9.82 9.98
CA LEU A 110 -12.96 -8.58 10.47
C LEU A 110 -12.05 -7.92 11.51
N THR A 111 -11.71 -6.66 11.27
CA THR A 111 -11.12 -5.79 12.28
C THR A 111 -12.25 -5.24 13.14
N LEU A 112 -12.28 -5.64 14.40
CA LEU A 112 -13.29 -5.24 15.38
C LEU A 112 -12.74 -4.19 16.35
N PRO A 113 -13.59 -3.43 17.09
CA PRO A 113 -13.11 -2.38 17.98
C PRO A 113 -12.04 -2.81 18.99
N TYR A 114 -12.09 -4.05 19.52
CA TYR A 114 -11.08 -4.54 20.46
C TYR A 114 -9.67 -4.62 19.85
N HIS A 115 -9.54 -4.87 18.54
CA HIS A 115 -8.24 -4.84 17.85
C HIS A 115 -7.64 -3.42 17.88
N LYS A 116 -8.50 -2.39 17.71
CA LYS A 116 -8.05 -0.99 17.76
C LYS A 116 -7.62 -0.59 19.17
N LEU A 117 -8.26 -1.15 20.21
CA LEU A 117 -7.85 -0.93 21.62
C LEU A 117 -6.49 -1.58 21.87
N LEU A 118 -6.29 -2.83 21.47
CA LEU A 118 -5.02 -3.55 21.60
C LEU A 118 -3.88 -2.85 20.85
N ASP A 119 -4.14 -2.40 19.61
CA ASP A 119 -3.15 -1.68 18.79
C ASP A 119 -2.65 -0.40 19.51
N ARG A 120 -3.59 0.40 20.04
CA ARG A 120 -3.25 1.62 20.78
C ARG A 120 -2.52 1.34 22.09
N ALA A 121 -2.94 0.33 22.84
CA ALA A 121 -2.29 -0.02 24.09
C ALA A 121 -0.85 -0.52 23.89
N ARG A 122 -0.61 -1.33 22.86
CA ARG A 122 0.74 -1.79 22.50
C ARG A 122 1.63 -0.66 21.99
N GLU A 123 1.10 0.22 21.15
CA GLU A 123 1.86 1.34 20.60
C GLU A 123 2.44 2.28 21.66
N GLN A 124 1.75 2.42 22.82
CA GLN A 124 2.28 3.19 23.95
C GLN A 124 3.60 2.61 24.49
N GLN A 125 3.79 1.30 24.41
CA GLN A 125 4.97 0.59 24.91
C GLN A 125 6.01 0.36 23.80
N GLU A 126 5.58 -0.15 22.64
CA GLU A 126 6.45 -0.64 21.57
C GLU A 126 6.94 0.45 20.63
N LYS A 127 6.16 1.54 20.46
CA LYS A 127 6.50 2.74 19.66
C LYS A 127 6.94 2.41 18.22
N ILE A 128 6.26 1.45 17.59
CA ILE A 128 6.53 1.04 16.20
C ILE A 128 6.13 2.16 15.22
N GLY A 129 5.17 2.99 15.59
CA GLY A 129 4.61 4.04 14.75
C GLY A 129 3.34 3.61 14.02
N THR A 130 2.54 2.72 14.61
CA THR A 130 1.30 2.20 14.04
C THR A 130 0.27 3.30 13.78
N THR A 131 -0.76 2.96 12.99
CA THR A 131 -1.88 3.87 12.70
C THR A 131 -3.00 3.80 13.73
N GLY A 132 -2.94 2.89 14.70
CA GLY A 132 -3.99 2.64 15.70
C GLY A 132 -5.29 2.07 15.11
N ARG A 133 -5.22 1.50 13.89
CA ARG A 133 -6.38 0.95 13.16
C ARG A 133 -6.66 -0.53 13.46
N GLY A 134 -5.88 -1.16 14.35
CA GLY A 134 -6.07 -2.55 14.75
C GLY A 134 -5.56 -3.58 13.74
N ILE A 135 -4.70 -3.19 12.82
CA ILE A 135 -4.22 -4.05 11.73
C ILE A 135 -3.39 -5.20 12.26
N GLY A 136 -2.35 -4.92 13.05
CA GLY A 136 -1.48 -5.93 13.67
C GLY A 136 -2.26 -6.95 14.49
N PRO A 137 -3.06 -6.53 15.48
CA PRO A 137 -3.89 -7.44 16.27
C PRO A 137 -4.89 -8.28 15.45
N THR A 138 -5.43 -7.76 14.34
CA THR A 138 -6.31 -8.55 13.47
C THR A 138 -5.53 -9.63 12.70
N TYR A 139 -4.34 -9.32 12.19
CA TYR A 139 -3.48 -10.33 11.58
C TYR A 139 -2.99 -11.37 12.60
N GLU A 140 -2.69 -10.96 13.83
CA GLU A 140 -2.37 -11.89 14.93
C GLU A 140 -3.52 -12.88 15.16
N ASP A 141 -4.76 -12.42 15.24
CA ASP A 141 -5.93 -13.28 15.36
C ASP A 141 -6.12 -14.19 14.14
N LYS A 142 -5.89 -13.68 12.93
CA LYS A 142 -5.94 -14.45 11.69
C LYS A 142 -4.96 -15.62 11.71
N TYR A 143 -3.68 -15.36 11.94
CA TYR A 143 -2.64 -16.38 11.97
C TYR A 143 -2.71 -17.27 13.23
N GLY A 144 -3.22 -16.72 14.33
CA GLY A 144 -3.58 -17.48 15.53
C GLY A 144 -4.81 -18.38 15.37
N ARG A 145 -5.50 -18.34 14.21
CA ARG A 145 -6.67 -19.16 13.86
C ARG A 145 -7.86 -18.94 14.79
N ARG A 146 -8.05 -17.70 15.21
CA ARG A 146 -9.08 -17.31 16.18
C ARG A 146 -9.88 -16.07 15.77
N GLY A 147 -9.55 -15.48 14.60
CA GLY A 147 -10.25 -14.32 14.07
C GLY A 147 -11.66 -14.63 13.55
N VAL A 148 -12.48 -13.61 13.44
CA VAL A 148 -13.83 -13.66 12.86
C VAL A 148 -13.76 -13.29 11.39
N ARG A 149 -14.34 -14.10 10.51
CA ARG A 149 -14.40 -13.86 9.06
C ARG A 149 -15.75 -13.27 8.66
N VAL A 150 -15.79 -12.64 7.50
CA VAL A 150 -17.05 -12.16 6.89
C VAL A 150 -18.07 -13.31 6.76
N GLY A 151 -17.63 -14.48 6.28
CA GLY A 151 -18.48 -15.65 6.11
C GLY A 151 -19.08 -16.20 7.41
N ASP A 152 -18.44 -15.99 8.57
CA ASP A 152 -18.97 -16.43 9.86
C ASP A 152 -20.26 -15.72 10.24
N LEU A 153 -20.50 -14.54 9.68
CA LEU A 153 -21.73 -13.76 9.91
C LEU A 153 -22.99 -14.45 9.36
N ARG A 154 -22.86 -15.46 8.49
CA ARG A 154 -23.98 -16.29 8.05
C ARG A 154 -24.57 -17.12 9.20
N ASN A 155 -23.76 -17.35 10.25
CA ASN A 155 -24.20 -17.99 11.49
C ASN A 155 -23.92 -17.07 12.69
N LEU A 156 -24.84 -16.14 12.94
CA LEU A 156 -24.70 -15.14 14.00
C LEU A 156 -24.55 -15.76 15.41
N ALA A 157 -25.15 -16.91 15.69
CA ALA A 157 -24.99 -17.58 16.98
C ALA A 157 -23.52 -17.95 17.21
N ARG A 158 -22.89 -18.61 16.24
CA ARG A 158 -21.45 -18.93 16.28
C ARG A 158 -20.56 -17.69 16.30
N ALA A 159 -20.87 -16.67 15.48
CA ALA A 159 -20.13 -15.41 15.48
C ALA A 159 -20.15 -14.73 16.86
N ARG A 160 -21.29 -14.76 17.56
CA ARG A 160 -21.42 -14.23 18.92
C ARG A 160 -20.49 -14.96 19.92
N GLU A 161 -20.43 -16.28 19.87
CA GLU A 161 -19.55 -17.08 20.73
C GLU A 161 -18.06 -16.71 20.48
N LEU A 162 -17.66 -16.65 19.20
CA LEU A 162 -16.30 -16.26 18.81
C LEU A 162 -15.95 -14.86 19.34
N VAL A 163 -16.83 -13.87 19.14
CA VAL A 163 -16.59 -12.50 19.57
C VAL A 163 -16.48 -12.40 21.10
N ARG A 164 -17.38 -13.03 21.85
CA ARG A 164 -17.29 -13.03 23.33
C ARG A 164 -15.96 -13.61 23.81
N ALA A 165 -15.54 -14.75 23.25
CA ALA A 165 -14.25 -15.34 23.60
C ALA A 165 -13.07 -14.42 23.25
N ARG A 166 -13.11 -13.73 22.12
CA ARG A 166 -12.04 -12.79 21.71
C ARG A 166 -12.01 -11.55 22.57
N VAL A 167 -13.18 -10.94 22.88
CA VAL A 167 -13.24 -9.79 23.76
C VAL A 167 -12.73 -10.13 25.17
N THR A 168 -13.06 -11.31 25.71
CA THR A 168 -12.54 -11.75 27.00
C THR A 168 -11.01 -11.84 26.97
N ALA A 169 -10.43 -12.50 25.96
CA ALA A 169 -8.97 -12.59 25.81
C ALA A 169 -8.30 -11.22 25.58
N ALA A 170 -8.93 -10.35 24.79
CA ALA A 170 -8.46 -8.99 24.57
C ALA A 170 -8.42 -8.17 25.87
N ASN A 171 -9.46 -8.27 26.71
CA ASN A 171 -9.49 -7.59 27.99
C ASN A 171 -8.43 -8.09 28.96
N GLN A 172 -8.14 -9.38 28.99
CA GLN A 172 -7.00 -9.91 29.75
C GLN A 172 -5.68 -9.29 29.30
N MET A 173 -5.46 -9.20 27.98
CA MET A 173 -4.25 -8.56 27.44
C MET A 173 -4.21 -7.06 27.74
N LEU A 174 -5.33 -6.34 27.57
CA LEU A 174 -5.43 -4.91 27.89
C LEU A 174 -5.08 -4.66 29.38
N THR A 175 -5.55 -5.51 30.28
CA THR A 175 -5.18 -5.43 31.71
C THR A 175 -3.68 -5.62 31.91
N LEU A 176 -3.05 -6.60 31.24
CA LEU A 176 -1.61 -6.81 31.31
C LEU A 176 -0.81 -5.63 30.75
N LEU A 177 -1.35 -4.93 29.74
CA LEU A 177 -0.78 -3.72 29.17
C LEU A 177 -1.06 -2.46 30.01
N GLY A 178 -1.72 -2.59 31.15
CA GLY A 178 -1.97 -1.49 32.09
C GLY A 178 -3.22 -0.65 31.76
N ALA A 179 -4.06 -1.11 30.84
CA ALA A 179 -5.32 -0.41 30.51
C ALA A 179 -6.29 -0.41 31.69
N GLY A 180 -6.91 0.73 31.94
CA GLY A 180 -7.94 0.87 32.96
C GLY A 180 -9.27 0.22 32.56
N SER A 181 -10.20 0.10 33.50
CA SER A 181 -11.52 -0.51 33.24
C SER A 181 -12.33 0.20 32.15
N ALA A 182 -12.15 1.50 32.01
CA ALA A 182 -12.82 2.32 30.97
C ALA A 182 -12.26 2.07 29.55
N GLU A 183 -11.08 1.46 29.43
CA GLU A 183 -10.41 1.17 28.18
C GLU A 183 -10.61 -0.30 27.72
N GLN A 184 -11.43 -1.05 28.44
CA GLN A 184 -11.74 -2.43 28.08
C GLN A 184 -12.83 -2.52 27.03
N ALA A 185 -12.78 -3.59 26.23
CA ALA A 185 -13.77 -3.85 25.21
C ALA A 185 -15.07 -4.41 25.81
N ASN A 186 -16.21 -3.95 25.31
CA ASN A 186 -17.52 -4.45 25.69
C ASN A 186 -18.05 -5.44 24.64
N ALA A 187 -18.25 -6.70 25.01
CA ALA A 187 -18.70 -7.74 24.09
C ALA A 187 -20.05 -7.42 23.44
N GLU A 188 -21.01 -6.92 24.21
CA GLU A 188 -22.35 -6.62 23.69
C GLU A 188 -22.37 -5.47 22.67
N GLU A 189 -21.44 -4.51 22.78
CA GLU A 189 -21.26 -3.47 21.76
C GLU A 189 -20.74 -4.06 20.44
N HIS A 190 -19.79 -4.98 20.51
CA HIS A 190 -19.28 -5.69 19.33
C HIS A 190 -20.38 -6.53 18.65
N LEU A 191 -21.22 -7.18 19.44
CA LEU A 191 -22.33 -7.98 18.91
C LEU A 191 -23.37 -7.11 18.22
N ARG A 192 -23.79 -6.01 18.86
CA ARG A 192 -24.69 -5.04 18.23
C ARG A 192 -24.12 -4.47 16.94
N LEU A 193 -22.80 -4.20 16.91
CA LEU A 193 -22.11 -3.77 15.69
C LEU A 193 -22.25 -4.80 14.58
N LEU A 194 -21.95 -6.05 14.85
CA LEU A 194 -22.03 -7.12 13.84
C LEU A 194 -23.46 -7.34 13.36
N GLU A 195 -24.45 -7.33 14.25
CA GLU A 195 -25.88 -7.46 13.93
C GLU A 195 -26.36 -6.33 13.00
N ARG A 196 -25.89 -5.11 13.23
CA ARG A 196 -26.20 -3.94 12.39
C ARG A 196 -25.55 -4.03 11.01
N LEU A 197 -24.31 -4.51 10.93
CA LEU A 197 -23.52 -4.49 9.70
C LEU A 197 -23.67 -5.76 8.85
N ALA A 198 -23.97 -6.91 9.43
CA ALA A 198 -24.14 -8.16 8.70
C ALA A 198 -25.13 -8.08 7.53
N PRO A 199 -26.34 -7.46 7.66
CA PRO A 199 -27.27 -7.33 6.56
C PRO A 199 -26.73 -6.52 5.37
N ARG A 200 -25.80 -5.58 5.60
CA ARG A 200 -25.14 -4.81 4.54
C ARG A 200 -23.93 -5.56 3.95
N LEU A 201 -23.19 -6.31 4.78
CA LEU A 201 -21.94 -6.96 4.40
C LEU A 201 -22.16 -8.30 3.68
N LEU A 202 -23.10 -9.12 4.14
CA LEU A 202 -23.35 -10.44 3.56
C LEU A 202 -23.76 -10.43 2.08
N PRO A 203 -24.54 -9.46 1.58
CA PRO A 203 -24.81 -9.37 0.13
C PRO A 203 -23.57 -9.08 -0.72
N LEU A 204 -22.50 -8.52 -0.17
CA LEU A 204 -21.23 -8.26 -0.85
C LEU A 204 -20.29 -9.48 -0.76
N ALA A 205 -20.59 -10.46 0.09
CA ALA A 205 -19.71 -11.57 0.40
C ALA A 205 -19.66 -12.61 -0.70
N VAL A 206 -18.48 -12.86 -1.26
CA VAL A 206 -18.21 -13.80 -2.36
C VAL A 206 -16.96 -14.66 -2.08
N ASP A 207 -16.81 -15.74 -2.84
CA ASP A 207 -15.49 -16.38 -2.98
C ASP A 207 -14.65 -15.55 -3.95
N ALA A 208 -13.75 -14.72 -3.40
CA ALA A 208 -12.93 -13.79 -4.19
C ALA A 208 -12.02 -14.51 -5.20
N GLY A 209 -11.43 -15.64 -4.81
CA GLY A 209 -10.58 -16.44 -5.70
C GLY A 209 -11.35 -16.95 -6.90
N ARG A 210 -12.58 -17.42 -6.70
CA ARG A 210 -13.46 -17.86 -7.77
C ARG A 210 -13.83 -16.72 -8.71
N VAL A 211 -14.19 -15.54 -8.18
CA VAL A 211 -14.52 -14.36 -9.00
C VAL A 211 -13.37 -13.99 -9.91
N VAL A 212 -12.14 -13.95 -9.39
CA VAL A 212 -10.93 -13.63 -10.18
C VAL A 212 -10.62 -14.73 -11.18
N TRP A 213 -10.70 -16.00 -10.78
CA TRP A 213 -10.45 -17.12 -11.67
C TRP A 213 -11.44 -17.14 -12.86
N GLU A 214 -12.72 -16.92 -12.61
CA GLU A 214 -13.75 -16.85 -13.65
C GLU A 214 -13.54 -15.65 -14.59
N ALA A 215 -13.10 -14.48 -14.06
CA ALA A 215 -12.77 -13.31 -14.86
C ALA A 215 -11.60 -13.61 -15.83
N LEU A 216 -10.51 -14.18 -15.32
CA LEU A 216 -9.37 -14.59 -16.15
C LEU A 216 -9.75 -15.65 -17.20
N ALA A 217 -10.61 -16.60 -16.84
CA ALA A 217 -11.10 -17.62 -17.79
C ALA A 217 -11.94 -17.03 -18.92
N ARG A 218 -12.60 -15.88 -18.70
CA ARG A 218 -13.32 -15.11 -19.75
C ARG A 218 -12.40 -14.19 -20.56
N GLY A 219 -11.11 -14.12 -20.24
CA GLY A 219 -10.15 -13.23 -20.90
C GLY A 219 -10.20 -11.79 -20.40
N GLU A 220 -10.81 -11.54 -19.24
CA GLU A 220 -10.91 -10.22 -18.63
C GLU A 220 -9.59 -9.78 -18.00
N SER A 221 -9.35 -8.48 -17.95
CA SER A 221 -8.16 -7.85 -17.37
C SER A 221 -8.33 -7.67 -15.87
N VAL A 222 -7.40 -8.22 -15.07
CA VAL A 222 -7.41 -8.19 -13.62
C VAL A 222 -6.23 -7.40 -13.09
N LEU A 223 -6.50 -6.40 -12.26
CA LEU A 223 -5.49 -5.58 -11.58
C LEU A 223 -5.48 -5.89 -10.08
N LEU A 224 -4.36 -6.41 -9.58
CA LEU A 224 -4.17 -6.69 -8.16
C LEU A 224 -3.46 -5.51 -7.50
N GLU A 225 -4.21 -4.78 -6.69
CA GLU A 225 -3.77 -3.55 -6.04
C GLU A 225 -3.13 -3.84 -4.68
N GLY A 226 -1.82 -3.57 -4.55
CA GLY A 226 -1.09 -3.63 -3.29
C GLY A 226 -1.22 -2.38 -2.45
N ALA A 227 -1.05 -2.53 -1.15
CA ALA A 227 -0.93 -1.43 -0.19
C ALA A 227 0.47 -1.41 0.42
N GLN A 228 0.84 -0.31 1.06
CA GLN A 228 2.17 -0.08 1.64
C GLN A 228 3.29 -0.23 0.60
N GLY A 229 4.45 -0.78 0.96
CA GLY A 229 5.57 -0.99 0.05
C GLY A 229 6.43 -2.18 0.47
N ALA A 230 7.30 -2.66 -0.41
CA ALA A 230 8.12 -3.86 -0.21
C ALA A 230 8.96 -3.82 1.08
N LEU A 231 9.46 -2.63 1.45
CA LEU A 231 10.26 -2.44 2.67
C LEU A 231 9.40 -2.36 3.96
N LEU A 232 8.09 -2.44 3.82
CA LEU A 232 7.13 -2.59 4.92
C LEU A 232 6.53 -4.00 4.98
N ASP A 233 6.97 -4.93 4.13
CA ASP A 233 6.54 -6.34 4.17
C ASP A 233 6.97 -7.00 5.48
N VAL A 234 6.12 -7.85 6.06
CA VAL A 234 6.38 -8.48 7.35
C VAL A 234 7.59 -9.42 7.32
N ASP A 235 7.88 -10.05 6.17
CA ASP A 235 8.99 -10.99 6.00
C ASP A 235 10.22 -10.34 5.35
N HIS A 236 10.01 -9.38 4.45
CA HIS A 236 11.05 -8.79 3.60
C HIS A 236 11.38 -7.32 3.91
N GLY A 237 10.63 -6.69 4.81
CA GLY A 237 10.82 -5.28 5.17
C GLY A 237 11.82 -5.05 6.29
N THR A 238 11.90 -3.81 6.72
CA THR A 238 12.78 -3.35 7.82
C THR A 238 12.20 -3.67 9.19
N TYR A 239 12.04 -4.97 9.48
CA TYR A 239 11.47 -5.47 10.74
C TYR A 239 12.24 -4.93 11.97
N PRO A 240 11.58 -4.49 13.07
CA PRO A 240 10.12 -4.60 13.32
C PRO A 240 9.28 -3.45 12.78
N TYR A 241 9.86 -2.46 12.12
CA TYR A 241 9.18 -1.28 11.59
C TYR A 241 8.52 -1.58 10.23
N VAL A 242 7.54 -2.48 10.24
CA VAL A 242 6.82 -3.02 9.07
C VAL A 242 5.32 -3.05 9.31
N THR A 243 4.54 -3.34 8.28
CA THR A 243 3.13 -3.72 8.44
C THR A 243 3.01 -5.22 8.71
N SER A 244 1.93 -5.65 9.33
CA SER A 244 1.71 -7.08 9.66
C SER A 244 1.19 -7.89 8.47
N SER A 245 1.42 -7.45 7.24
CA SER A 245 0.94 -8.13 6.03
C SER A 245 2.05 -8.31 5.00
N ASN A 246 1.88 -9.28 4.08
CA ASN A 246 2.77 -9.47 2.95
C ASN A 246 2.41 -8.48 1.84
N THR A 247 3.24 -7.45 1.67
CA THR A 247 3.06 -6.37 0.70
C THR A 247 3.63 -6.70 -0.66
N THR A 248 4.47 -7.74 -0.73
CA THR A 248 5.11 -8.21 -1.95
C THR A 248 4.12 -8.88 -2.90
N ALA A 249 4.51 -9.01 -4.17
CA ALA A 249 3.70 -9.65 -5.21
C ALA A 249 3.36 -11.12 -4.90
N GLY A 250 4.24 -11.82 -4.18
CA GLY A 250 3.95 -13.18 -3.67
C GLY A 250 2.72 -13.23 -2.76
N GLY A 251 2.48 -12.16 -1.98
CA GLY A 251 1.30 -12.01 -1.15
C GLY A 251 0.00 -11.87 -1.94
N ALA A 252 0.06 -11.44 -3.19
CA ALA A 252 -1.13 -11.26 -4.03
C ALA A 252 -1.83 -12.59 -4.36
N ALA A 253 -1.06 -13.61 -4.73
CA ALA A 253 -1.62 -14.93 -5.02
C ALA A 253 -2.39 -15.51 -3.82
N VAL A 254 -1.79 -15.45 -2.63
CA VAL A 254 -2.41 -15.92 -1.37
C VAL A 254 -3.58 -15.03 -0.97
N GLY A 255 -3.39 -13.70 -1.06
CA GLY A 255 -4.37 -12.71 -0.62
C GLY A 255 -5.65 -12.64 -1.46
N VAL A 256 -5.61 -13.17 -2.67
CA VAL A 256 -6.77 -13.30 -3.57
C VAL A 256 -7.31 -14.73 -3.59
N GLY A 257 -6.41 -15.73 -3.53
CA GLY A 257 -6.75 -17.14 -3.64
C GLY A 257 -6.67 -17.63 -5.08
N ILE A 258 -5.63 -17.22 -5.82
CA ILE A 258 -5.30 -17.69 -7.18
C ILE A 258 -3.92 -18.36 -7.19
N GLY A 259 -3.64 -19.15 -8.22
CA GLY A 259 -2.30 -19.72 -8.41
C GLY A 259 -1.26 -18.64 -8.74
N PRO A 260 -0.01 -18.75 -8.29
CA PRO A 260 1.01 -17.73 -8.57
C PRO A 260 1.31 -17.59 -10.06
N THR A 261 1.14 -18.64 -10.86
CA THR A 261 1.33 -18.65 -12.31
C THR A 261 0.22 -17.93 -13.09
N ALA A 262 -0.85 -17.51 -12.41
CA ALA A 262 -1.90 -16.67 -13.01
C ALA A 262 -1.49 -15.18 -13.08
N ILE A 263 -0.38 -14.80 -12.44
CA ILE A 263 0.15 -13.44 -12.48
C ILE A 263 1.10 -13.32 -13.67
N ASP A 264 0.75 -12.46 -14.63
CA ASP A 264 1.53 -12.27 -15.86
C ASP A 264 2.61 -11.19 -15.72
N ALA A 265 2.34 -10.16 -14.93
CA ALA A 265 3.25 -9.05 -14.76
C ALA A 265 3.16 -8.41 -13.36
N VAL A 266 4.27 -7.84 -12.91
CA VAL A 266 4.36 -7.11 -11.65
C VAL A 266 4.95 -5.73 -11.91
N LEU A 267 4.19 -4.67 -11.62
CA LEU A 267 4.61 -3.29 -11.73
C LEU A 267 5.00 -2.73 -10.37
N GLY A 268 6.26 -2.36 -10.20
CA GLY A 268 6.77 -1.67 -9.02
C GLY A 268 6.60 -0.17 -9.13
N VAL A 269 5.93 0.45 -8.16
CA VAL A 269 5.85 1.91 -8.08
C VAL A 269 6.96 2.44 -7.20
N VAL A 270 7.75 3.36 -7.71
CA VAL A 270 8.86 4.04 -7.01
C VAL A 270 8.70 5.55 -7.13
N LYS A 271 9.03 6.28 -6.09
CA LYS A 271 9.22 7.73 -6.21
C LYS A 271 10.58 8.04 -6.84
N ALA A 272 10.71 9.16 -7.49
CA ALA A 272 12.00 9.70 -7.94
C ALA A 272 12.95 10.04 -6.76
N TYR A 273 12.50 9.92 -5.54
CA TYR A 273 13.21 10.06 -4.27
C TYR A 273 12.66 9.05 -3.28
N THR A 274 12.98 9.13 -2.00
CA THR A 274 12.50 8.17 -0.99
C THR A 274 11.79 8.89 0.15
N THR A 275 10.71 8.28 0.66
CA THR A 275 10.05 8.77 1.87
C THR A 275 9.69 7.64 2.81
N ARG A 276 9.64 7.95 4.11
CA ARG A 276 9.19 7.03 5.14
C ARG A 276 8.35 7.74 6.19
N VAL A 277 7.27 7.11 6.63
CA VAL A 277 6.49 7.51 7.82
C VAL A 277 6.91 6.65 9.00
N GLY A 278 6.97 7.26 10.19
CA GLY A 278 7.28 6.56 11.44
C GLY A 278 8.76 6.26 11.64
N ASN A 279 9.01 5.33 12.57
CA ASN A 279 10.34 4.97 13.02
C ASN A 279 11.02 3.98 12.06
N GLY A 280 12.26 3.63 12.36
CA GLY A 280 13.09 2.73 11.59
C GLY A 280 14.05 3.44 10.64
N PRO A 281 15.00 2.70 10.05
CA PRO A 281 16.07 3.27 9.24
C PRO A 281 15.57 3.81 7.89
N LEU A 282 16.21 4.87 7.42
CA LEU A 282 16.08 5.44 6.07
C LEU A 282 17.50 5.78 5.59
N PRO A 283 18.21 4.82 4.96
CA PRO A 283 19.63 4.96 4.66
C PRO A 283 20.00 6.22 3.88
N THR A 284 19.19 6.60 2.90
CA THR A 284 19.41 7.78 2.06
C THR A 284 18.68 9.02 2.55
N GLU A 285 18.35 9.12 3.86
CA GLU A 285 17.69 10.30 4.43
C GLU A 285 18.50 11.55 4.13
N ALA A 286 17.83 12.58 3.61
CA ALA A 286 18.48 13.82 3.22
C ALA A 286 18.72 14.73 4.45
N GLU A 287 19.68 15.64 4.31
CA GLU A 287 19.90 16.70 5.29
C GLU A 287 18.60 17.47 5.60
N PRO A 288 18.40 17.92 6.84
CA PRO A 288 17.11 18.48 7.29
C PRO A 288 16.52 19.55 6.37
N SER A 289 17.35 20.45 5.84
CA SER A 289 16.92 21.53 4.93
C SER A 289 16.42 20.99 3.58
N VAL A 290 17.11 20.00 3.04
CA VAL A 290 16.74 19.32 1.78
C VAL A 290 15.49 18.46 1.99
N ALA A 291 15.45 17.70 3.09
CA ALA A 291 14.30 16.89 3.45
C ALA A 291 13.02 17.74 3.61
N GLN A 292 13.15 18.92 4.24
CA GLN A 292 12.05 19.86 4.36
C GLN A 292 11.60 20.37 2.98
N ARG A 293 12.53 20.77 2.11
CA ARG A 293 12.23 21.24 0.75
C ARG A 293 11.50 20.16 -0.07
N ILE A 294 11.97 18.91 -0.05
CA ILE A 294 11.30 17.78 -0.72
C ILE A 294 9.89 17.59 -0.15
N ARG A 295 9.74 17.66 1.18
CA ARG A 295 8.46 17.51 1.87
C ARG A 295 7.45 18.57 1.43
N GLU A 296 7.87 19.81 1.38
CA GLU A 296 7.00 20.94 0.96
C GLU A 296 6.61 20.84 -0.51
N LEU A 297 7.58 20.65 -1.40
CA LEU A 297 7.34 20.51 -2.84
C LEU A 297 6.49 19.27 -3.16
N GLY A 298 6.74 18.18 -2.48
CA GLY A 298 6.05 16.91 -2.69
C GLY A 298 4.72 16.75 -1.93
N GLY A 299 4.38 17.67 -1.03
CA GLY A 299 3.24 17.50 -0.12
C GLY A 299 3.38 16.22 0.72
N GLU A 300 4.59 15.94 1.21
CA GLU A 300 4.90 14.68 1.87
C GLU A 300 4.40 14.62 3.32
N PHE A 301 3.07 14.46 3.44
CA PHE A 301 2.35 14.25 4.68
C PHE A 301 1.48 12.99 4.56
N GLY A 302 1.31 12.27 5.65
CA GLY A 302 0.50 11.05 5.67
C GLY A 302 -0.97 11.36 5.38
N ALA A 303 -1.55 10.73 4.36
CA ALA A 303 -2.94 10.95 3.94
C ALA A 303 -3.96 10.65 5.06
N THR A 304 -3.66 9.70 5.95
CA THR A 304 -4.54 9.28 7.05
C THR A 304 -4.23 10.00 8.35
N THR A 305 -2.96 10.26 8.65
CA THR A 305 -2.50 10.76 9.95
C THR A 305 -2.04 12.21 9.94
N GLY A 306 -1.82 12.79 8.77
CA GLY A 306 -1.22 14.12 8.60
C GLY A 306 0.24 14.21 9.07
N ARG A 307 0.87 13.11 9.52
CA ARG A 307 2.25 13.12 10.00
C ARG A 307 3.22 13.50 8.86
N PRO A 308 4.23 14.35 9.12
CA PRO A 308 5.25 14.65 8.13
C PRO A 308 6.05 13.38 7.81
N ARG A 309 6.31 13.16 6.52
CA ARG A 309 7.19 12.08 6.07
C ARG A 309 8.65 12.51 6.17
N ARG A 310 9.52 11.61 6.58
CA ARG A 310 10.96 11.72 6.42
C ARG A 310 11.26 11.58 4.94
N CYS A 311 12.14 12.40 4.40
CA CYS A 311 12.46 12.44 2.98
C CYS A 311 13.95 12.19 2.77
N GLY A 312 14.27 11.47 1.71
CA GLY A 312 15.63 11.12 1.34
C GLY A 312 15.78 11.01 -0.18
N TRP A 313 17.00 10.80 -0.64
CA TRP A 313 17.32 10.62 -2.04
C TRP A 313 16.91 9.24 -2.54
N PHE A 314 16.81 9.05 -3.86
CA PHE A 314 16.53 7.75 -4.43
C PHE A 314 17.58 6.72 -3.98
N ASP A 315 17.11 5.53 -3.63
CA ASP A 315 17.93 4.44 -3.11
C ASP A 315 17.88 3.23 -4.05
N ALA A 316 18.91 3.07 -4.83
CA ALA A 316 18.98 1.99 -5.81
C ALA A 316 19.16 0.61 -5.15
N VAL A 317 19.77 0.53 -3.96
CA VAL A 317 19.89 -0.75 -3.22
C VAL A 317 18.50 -1.26 -2.84
N VAL A 318 17.65 -0.38 -2.31
CA VAL A 318 16.26 -0.66 -1.97
C VAL A 318 15.48 -1.10 -3.20
N VAL A 319 15.60 -0.36 -4.31
CA VAL A 319 14.83 -0.68 -5.53
C VAL A 319 15.28 -2.00 -6.14
N ARG A 320 16.60 -2.29 -6.23
CA ARG A 320 17.11 -3.60 -6.68
C ARG A 320 16.58 -4.74 -5.80
N TYR A 321 16.57 -4.53 -4.48
CA TYR A 321 15.99 -5.51 -3.56
C TYR A 321 14.51 -5.74 -3.85
N ALA A 322 13.73 -4.67 -4.01
CA ALA A 322 12.31 -4.76 -4.34
C ALA A 322 12.05 -5.42 -5.71
N VAL A 323 12.87 -5.13 -6.72
CA VAL A 323 12.82 -5.79 -8.05
C VAL A 323 12.97 -7.30 -7.89
N ARG A 324 13.96 -7.73 -7.11
CA ARG A 324 14.24 -9.16 -6.88
C ARG A 324 13.13 -9.87 -6.12
N VAL A 325 12.68 -9.33 -4.98
CA VAL A 325 11.69 -10.04 -4.12
C VAL A 325 10.29 -10.06 -4.71
N ASN A 326 9.98 -9.12 -5.61
CA ASN A 326 8.69 -9.05 -6.28
C ASN A 326 8.69 -9.63 -7.69
N GLY A 327 9.85 -9.88 -8.30
CA GLY A 327 9.96 -10.24 -9.71
C GLY A 327 9.40 -9.14 -10.62
N LEU A 328 9.78 -7.88 -10.37
CA LEU A 328 9.22 -6.75 -11.11
C LEU A 328 9.52 -6.85 -12.60
N THR A 329 8.48 -6.74 -13.42
CA THR A 329 8.56 -6.71 -14.89
C THR A 329 8.59 -5.28 -15.43
N GLY A 330 8.40 -4.30 -14.57
CA GLY A 330 8.48 -2.88 -14.91
C GLY A 330 8.39 -1.97 -13.69
N LEU A 331 8.83 -0.73 -13.86
CA LEU A 331 8.76 0.34 -12.86
C LEU A 331 7.82 1.46 -13.33
N ALA A 332 7.11 2.06 -12.37
CA ALA A 332 6.42 3.33 -12.52
C ALA A 332 7.10 4.36 -11.62
N VAL A 333 7.80 5.30 -12.23
CA VAL A 333 8.47 6.39 -11.50
C VAL A 333 7.47 7.50 -11.25
N THR A 334 7.29 7.89 -10.00
CA THR A 334 6.33 8.92 -9.59
C THR A 334 7.02 10.14 -9.02
N LYS A 335 6.30 11.26 -9.00
CA LYS A 335 6.74 12.51 -8.36
C LYS A 335 8.09 13.03 -8.89
N LEU A 336 8.35 12.85 -10.18
CA LEU A 336 9.55 13.39 -10.83
C LEU A 336 9.58 14.92 -10.77
N ASP A 337 8.41 15.55 -10.89
CA ASP A 337 8.16 17.00 -10.81
C ASP A 337 8.62 17.64 -9.49
N VAL A 338 8.68 16.86 -8.40
CA VAL A 338 9.16 17.38 -7.09
C VAL A 338 10.63 17.77 -7.14
N LEU A 339 11.40 17.19 -8.06
CA LEU A 339 12.82 17.48 -8.24
C LEU A 339 13.09 18.60 -9.27
N ASP A 340 12.07 19.23 -9.82
CA ASP A 340 12.17 20.26 -10.90
C ASP A 340 13.12 21.41 -10.59
N THR A 341 13.30 21.74 -9.32
CA THR A 341 14.09 22.91 -8.89
C THR A 341 15.50 22.59 -8.40
N PHE A 342 15.89 21.31 -8.42
CA PHE A 342 17.22 20.89 -7.96
C PHE A 342 18.24 21.03 -9.09
N ALA A 343 19.43 21.57 -8.77
CA ALA A 343 20.53 21.69 -9.72
C ALA A 343 21.32 20.37 -9.84
N GLU A 344 21.41 19.67 -8.71
CA GLU A 344 22.11 18.38 -8.57
C GLU A 344 21.22 17.43 -7.75
N ILE A 345 21.19 16.17 -8.14
CA ILE A 345 20.38 15.13 -7.52
C ILE A 345 21.27 13.95 -7.14
N PRO A 346 21.57 13.76 -5.86
CA PRO A 346 22.24 12.56 -5.36
C PRO A 346 21.35 11.32 -5.53
N VAL A 347 21.96 10.21 -5.92
CA VAL A 347 21.34 8.88 -6.05
C VAL A 347 22.16 7.89 -5.25
N GLY A 348 21.57 7.22 -4.27
CA GLY A 348 22.22 6.16 -3.49
C GLY A 348 22.42 4.93 -4.35
N VAL A 349 23.69 4.61 -4.67
CA VAL A 349 24.04 3.49 -5.58
C VAL A 349 24.53 2.25 -4.86
N GLY A 350 24.96 2.38 -3.61
CA GLY A 350 25.48 1.32 -2.75
C GLY A 350 25.54 1.80 -1.30
N TYR A 351 25.99 0.93 -0.42
CA TYR A 351 26.24 1.24 0.99
C TYR A 351 27.65 0.89 1.40
N ARG A 352 28.13 1.58 2.45
CA ARG A 352 29.28 1.15 3.23
C ARG A 352 28.76 0.69 4.59
N LEU A 353 29.15 -0.52 4.99
CA LEU A 353 28.81 -1.09 6.30
C LEU A 353 30.12 -1.59 6.95
N ASP A 354 30.43 -1.06 8.12
CA ASP A 354 31.61 -1.43 8.90
C ASP A 354 32.93 -1.39 8.08
N GLY A 355 33.02 -0.43 7.13
CA GLY A 355 34.17 -0.21 6.23
C GLY A 355 34.12 -0.97 4.90
N GLU A 356 33.23 -1.93 4.73
CA GLU A 356 33.07 -2.70 3.50
C GLU A 356 31.97 -2.11 2.61
N THR A 357 32.18 -2.12 1.29
CA THR A 357 31.15 -1.72 0.32
C THR A 357 30.22 -2.89 0.06
N ILE A 358 28.91 -2.65 0.21
CA ILE A 358 27.86 -3.61 -0.09
C ILE A 358 26.84 -3.02 -1.07
N ASP A 359 26.25 -3.87 -1.91
CA ASP A 359 25.23 -3.53 -2.90
C ASP A 359 23.85 -4.12 -2.59
N SER A 360 23.72 -4.76 -1.43
CA SER A 360 22.53 -5.46 -0.96
C SER A 360 22.04 -4.89 0.37
N MET A 361 20.73 -5.00 0.61
CA MET A 361 20.10 -4.59 1.86
C MET A 361 20.48 -5.58 2.97
N PRO A 362 21.03 -5.12 4.11
CA PRO A 362 21.19 -5.95 5.30
C PRO A 362 19.84 -6.48 5.82
N ALA A 363 19.86 -7.64 6.45
CA ALA A 363 18.62 -8.27 6.93
C ALA A 363 18.12 -7.68 8.26
N ASP A 364 19.02 -7.19 9.09
CA ASP A 364 18.67 -6.69 10.41
C ASP A 364 18.66 -5.16 10.48
N VAL A 365 17.77 -4.63 11.31
CA VAL A 365 17.52 -3.20 11.41
C VAL A 365 18.71 -2.42 11.98
N GLU A 366 19.52 -3.05 12.81
CA GLU A 366 20.69 -2.42 13.41
C GLU A 366 21.78 -2.18 12.36
N SER A 367 22.05 -3.19 11.53
CA SER A 367 22.95 -3.08 10.37
C SER A 367 22.43 -2.05 9.36
N ILE A 368 21.14 -2.06 9.04
CA ILE A 368 20.54 -1.03 8.15
C ILE A 368 20.70 0.37 8.76
N GLY A 369 20.63 0.51 10.09
CA GLY A 369 20.81 1.79 10.77
C GLY A 369 22.26 2.31 10.76
N ARG A 370 23.25 1.43 10.50
CA ARG A 370 24.68 1.78 10.44
C ARG A 370 25.23 1.99 9.04
N VAL A 371 24.46 1.63 8.00
CA VAL A 371 24.96 1.82 6.64
C VAL A 371 25.18 3.31 6.33
N GLU A 372 26.24 3.58 5.62
CA GLU A 372 26.53 4.88 5.02
C GLU A 372 26.24 4.79 3.52
N PRO A 373 25.31 5.61 2.99
CA PRO A 373 24.98 5.57 1.57
C PRO A 373 26.17 6.09 0.71
N ILE A 374 26.43 5.39 -0.38
CA ILE A 374 27.36 5.83 -1.42
C ILE A 374 26.53 6.51 -2.50
N TYR A 375 26.83 7.78 -2.77
CA TYR A 375 26.09 8.60 -3.72
C TYR A 375 26.83 8.76 -5.05
N GLU A 376 26.05 8.72 -6.12
CA GLU A 376 26.37 9.29 -7.42
C GLU A 376 25.52 10.57 -7.57
N THR A 377 26.12 11.67 -8.00
CA THR A 377 25.38 12.92 -8.23
C THR A 377 25.15 13.11 -9.71
N VAL A 378 23.89 13.32 -10.09
CA VAL A 378 23.49 13.57 -11.47
C VAL A 378 22.97 15.00 -11.63
N PRO A 379 23.11 15.62 -12.82
CA PRO A 379 22.57 16.96 -13.08
C PRO A 379 21.04 16.99 -12.94
N GLY A 380 20.52 17.99 -12.26
CA GLY A 380 19.10 18.32 -12.29
C GLY A 380 18.71 19.10 -13.54
N TRP A 381 17.42 19.27 -13.77
CA TRP A 381 16.90 19.88 -15.01
C TRP A 381 16.43 21.30 -14.84
N GLN A 382 16.13 21.74 -13.64
CA GLN A 382 15.70 23.10 -13.26
C GLN A 382 14.61 23.69 -14.18
N LYS A 383 13.64 22.85 -14.58
CA LYS A 383 12.50 23.20 -15.44
C LYS A 383 11.25 22.44 -15.01
N PRO A 384 10.05 23.06 -15.07
CA PRO A 384 8.81 22.36 -14.79
C PRO A 384 8.55 21.22 -15.79
N LEU A 385 8.10 20.06 -15.27
CA LEU A 385 7.76 18.88 -16.07
C LEU A 385 6.25 18.69 -16.29
N SER A 386 5.40 19.47 -15.65
CA SER A 386 3.95 19.23 -15.55
C SER A 386 3.21 19.14 -16.90
N GLU A 387 3.78 19.74 -17.95
CA GLU A 387 3.20 19.74 -19.31
C GLU A 387 3.75 18.61 -20.21
N ALA A 388 4.76 17.86 -19.76
CA ALA A 388 5.30 16.74 -20.53
C ALA A 388 4.26 15.60 -20.61
N ARG A 389 4.10 15.03 -21.80
CA ARG A 389 3.20 13.90 -22.08
C ARG A 389 3.89 12.73 -22.77
N ARG A 390 5.11 12.94 -23.23
CA ARG A 390 5.97 11.93 -23.88
C ARG A 390 7.40 12.05 -23.33
N LEU A 391 8.17 10.99 -23.36
CA LEU A 391 9.58 11.03 -22.94
C LEU A 391 10.40 12.10 -23.69
N ALA A 392 10.08 12.33 -24.95
CA ALA A 392 10.74 13.35 -25.76
C ALA A 392 10.48 14.80 -25.29
N ASP A 393 9.42 15.01 -24.52
CA ASP A 393 9.07 16.32 -23.98
C ASP A 393 9.88 16.64 -22.70
N LEU A 394 10.53 15.63 -22.10
CA LEU A 394 11.37 15.83 -20.92
C LEU A 394 12.69 16.53 -21.29
N PRO A 395 13.17 17.46 -20.45
CA PRO A 395 14.53 17.96 -20.55
C PRO A 395 15.56 16.83 -20.60
N PRO A 396 16.68 16.97 -21.33
CA PRO A 396 17.68 15.91 -21.43
C PRO A 396 18.16 15.37 -20.08
N ALA A 397 18.39 16.22 -19.09
CA ALA A 397 18.80 15.80 -17.74
C ALA A 397 17.70 14.99 -17.01
N ALA A 398 16.42 15.37 -17.14
CA ALA A 398 15.31 14.60 -16.56
C ALA A 398 15.17 13.23 -17.21
N ARG A 399 15.33 13.16 -18.52
CA ARG A 399 15.34 11.89 -19.24
C ARG A 399 16.52 11.01 -18.82
N ALA A 400 17.73 11.57 -18.78
CA ALA A 400 18.92 10.87 -18.31
C ALA A 400 18.76 10.35 -16.87
N TYR A 401 18.09 11.12 -16.02
CA TYR A 401 17.74 10.66 -14.66
C TYR A 401 16.83 9.44 -14.69
N VAL A 402 15.76 9.45 -15.45
CA VAL A 402 14.84 8.30 -15.59
C VAL A 402 15.56 7.08 -16.14
N ASP A 403 16.39 7.24 -17.17
CA ASP A 403 17.22 6.17 -17.76
C ASP A 403 18.18 5.61 -16.69
N ARG A 404 18.80 6.48 -15.88
CA ARG A 404 19.70 6.07 -14.81
C ARG A 404 18.97 5.30 -13.70
N LEU A 405 17.75 5.70 -13.33
CA LEU A 405 16.95 4.94 -12.35
C LEU A 405 16.59 3.55 -12.87
N GLN A 406 16.29 3.42 -14.16
CA GLN A 406 16.06 2.14 -14.81
C GLN A 406 17.29 1.23 -14.73
N ASP A 407 18.47 1.74 -15.10
CA ASP A 407 19.72 0.99 -15.09
C ASP A 407 20.09 0.53 -13.68
N LEU A 408 20.00 1.44 -12.71
CA LEU A 408 20.30 1.15 -11.30
C LEU A 408 19.29 0.23 -10.65
N GLY A 409 18.02 0.34 -11.02
CA GLY A 409 16.93 -0.48 -10.48
C GLY A 409 16.88 -1.89 -11.07
N GLY A 410 17.36 -2.07 -12.30
CA GLY A 410 17.40 -3.37 -12.98
C GLY A 410 16.06 -3.85 -13.54
N ALA A 411 15.09 -2.94 -13.74
CA ALA A 411 13.83 -3.23 -14.40
C ALA A 411 13.40 -2.05 -15.30
N PRO A 412 12.72 -2.29 -16.44
CA PRO A 412 12.38 -1.24 -17.37
C PRO A 412 11.35 -0.26 -16.80
N VAL A 413 11.57 1.04 -17.00
CA VAL A 413 10.55 2.06 -16.67
C VAL A 413 9.44 2.02 -17.70
N ARG A 414 8.20 1.85 -17.25
CA ARG A 414 6.98 1.79 -18.07
C ARG A 414 6.10 3.02 -17.94
N TYR A 415 6.19 3.71 -16.82
CA TYR A 415 5.42 4.93 -16.55
C TYR A 415 6.28 5.95 -15.83
N VAL A 416 6.09 7.23 -16.19
CA VAL A 416 6.71 8.38 -15.50
C VAL A 416 5.61 9.37 -15.16
N SER A 417 5.41 9.66 -13.89
CA SER A 417 4.47 10.66 -13.41
C SER A 417 5.18 12.00 -13.19
N VAL A 418 4.66 13.05 -13.82
CA VAL A 418 5.21 14.40 -13.86
C VAL A 418 4.30 15.45 -13.20
N GLY A 419 3.44 15.01 -12.30
CA GLY A 419 2.52 15.86 -11.54
C GLY A 419 1.48 15.06 -10.79
N THR A 420 0.51 15.72 -10.16
CA THR A 420 -0.50 15.07 -9.30
C THR A 420 -1.71 14.57 -10.08
N ARG A 421 -2.09 15.23 -11.17
CA ARG A 421 -3.29 14.89 -11.94
C ARG A 421 -3.13 13.60 -12.72
N ARG A 422 -4.25 12.92 -13.00
CA ARG A 422 -4.33 11.67 -13.77
C ARG A 422 -3.64 11.78 -15.14
N ASP A 423 -3.86 12.88 -15.86
CA ASP A 423 -3.31 13.13 -17.20
C ASP A 423 -1.79 13.43 -17.23
N GLN A 424 -1.19 13.70 -16.05
CA GLN A 424 0.24 13.98 -15.92
C GLN A 424 1.06 12.71 -15.74
N ILE A 425 0.91 11.78 -16.68
CA ILE A 425 1.65 10.53 -16.75
C ILE A 425 2.13 10.27 -18.18
N ILE A 426 3.34 9.79 -18.30
CA ILE A 426 3.97 9.37 -19.55
C ILE A 426 4.03 7.85 -19.57
N GLU A 427 3.42 7.22 -20.56
CA GLU A 427 3.58 5.79 -20.84
C GLU A 427 4.85 5.60 -21.70
N VAL A 428 5.76 4.75 -21.24
CA VAL A 428 7.03 4.44 -21.91
C VAL A 428 6.87 3.12 -22.64
N ASN A 429 6.96 3.20 -23.97
CA ASN A 429 6.82 2.04 -24.88
C ASN A 429 8.15 1.35 -25.12
#